data_c61188e5e73c71f52c1dca22e40bbc45
#
_entry.id   c61188e5e73c71f52c1dca22e40bbc45
#
_cell.length_a   1.000
_cell.length_b   1.000
_cell.length_c   1.000
_cell.angle_alpha   90.00
_cell.angle_beta   90.00
_cell.angle_gamma   90.00
#
_symmetry.space_group_name_H-M   'P 1'
#
loop_
_entity.id
_entity.type
_entity.pdbx_description
1 polymer ?
#
loop_
_entity_poly.entity_id
_entity_poly.type
_entity_poly.pdbx_seq_one_letter_code
_entity_poly.pdbx_strand_id
1 'polypeptide(L)'
;MLRRKFKLSWGQALAEIALIFIGITLAVAFNNWNENRKNNKLRAGYYERLVAELKQDRLDLKNITDYHQRRQDGITGFFQYLDDQNRPNLDSVQRFIQRFSYHMNTYVPNESTYEELISTGNIKLIDSEIREKLIRLSRMHTYVIETQNGFDAQYEDRRNQMAEVIDEASFYNIRKNPSMGQVRWQRDLNSGGFRRYSNLLAIRLQIAKTLVSIYGSVDKRCEELQTLIEAQTK
;
A
#
# COMPACT_ATOMS: atom_id res chain seq x y z
N MET A 1 12.23 -86.21 -11.38
CA MET A 1 12.16 -84.86 -10.81
C MET A 1 13.56 -84.26 -10.73
N LEU A 2 13.95 -83.38 -11.67
CA LEU A 2 15.25 -82.70 -11.72
C LEU A 2 15.22 -81.44 -10.86
N ARG A 3 15.77 -81.48 -9.65
CA ARG A 3 16.02 -80.30 -8.84
C ARG A 3 17.19 -79.51 -9.47
N ARG A 4 16.89 -78.42 -10.26
CA ARG A 4 17.87 -77.42 -10.64
C ARG A 4 18.31 -76.67 -9.40
N LYS A 5 19.56 -76.94 -8.94
CA LYS A 5 20.23 -76.17 -7.92
C LYS A 5 20.63 -74.83 -8.55
N PHE A 6 19.88 -73.78 -8.23
CA PHE A 6 20.30 -72.39 -8.57
C PHE A 6 21.57 -72.13 -7.74
N LYS A 7 22.71 -72.09 -8.40
CA LYS A 7 23.94 -71.57 -7.79
C LYS A 7 23.89 -70.04 -7.98
N LEU A 8 23.42 -69.38 -6.99
CA LEU A 8 23.50 -67.91 -6.93
C LEU A 8 25.00 -67.54 -6.85
N SER A 9 25.58 -66.95 -7.91
CA SER A 9 26.91 -66.42 -7.82
C SER A 9 26.87 -65.04 -7.14
N TRP A 10 27.64 -64.82 -6.10
CA TRP A 10 27.72 -63.57 -5.37
C TRP A 10 27.95 -62.36 -6.29
N GLY A 11 28.68 -62.51 -7.39
CA GLY A 11 28.90 -61.47 -8.41
C GLY A 11 27.63 -61.08 -9.16
N GLN A 12 26.75 -62.06 -9.47
CA GLN A 12 25.47 -61.79 -10.10
C GLN A 12 24.51 -61.07 -9.15
N ALA A 13 24.44 -61.47 -7.88
CA ALA A 13 23.63 -60.82 -6.87
C ALA A 13 24.09 -59.36 -6.62
N LEU A 14 25.39 -59.11 -6.56
CA LEU A 14 25.93 -57.75 -6.42
C LEU A 14 25.65 -56.89 -7.65
N ALA A 15 25.76 -57.43 -8.87
CA ALA A 15 25.43 -56.71 -10.09
C ALA A 15 23.93 -56.34 -10.15
N GLU A 16 23.05 -57.25 -9.72
CA GLU A 16 21.62 -57.04 -9.67
C GLU A 16 21.25 -55.92 -8.67
N ILE A 17 21.85 -55.97 -7.48
CA ILE A 17 21.68 -54.93 -6.45
C ILE A 17 22.19 -53.59 -6.97
N ALA A 18 23.36 -53.54 -7.62
CA ALA A 18 23.92 -52.31 -8.19
C ALA A 18 23.01 -51.74 -9.28
N LEU A 19 22.44 -52.54 -10.17
CA LEU A 19 21.48 -52.13 -11.19
C LEU A 19 20.21 -51.53 -10.59
N ILE A 20 19.67 -52.19 -9.56
CA ILE A 20 18.48 -51.65 -8.84
C ILE A 20 18.80 -50.31 -8.19
N PHE A 21 19.95 -50.19 -7.54
CA PHE A 21 20.39 -48.94 -6.89
C PHE A 21 20.57 -47.80 -7.92
N ILE A 22 21.20 -48.08 -9.04
CA ILE A 22 21.34 -47.11 -10.15
C ILE A 22 19.98 -46.70 -10.67
N GLY A 23 19.06 -47.65 -10.89
CA GLY A 23 17.71 -47.36 -11.38
C GLY A 23 16.92 -46.47 -10.42
N ILE A 24 16.96 -46.72 -9.12
CA ILE A 24 16.30 -45.89 -8.11
C ILE A 24 16.94 -44.46 -8.09
N THR A 25 18.26 -44.40 -8.09
CA THR A 25 19.00 -43.09 -8.06
C THR A 25 18.65 -42.26 -9.25
N LEU A 26 18.63 -42.85 -10.46
CA LEU A 26 18.23 -42.13 -11.69
C LEU A 26 16.77 -41.65 -11.65
N ALA A 27 15.86 -42.51 -11.15
CA ALA A 27 14.45 -42.15 -11.01
C ALA A 27 14.26 -40.95 -10.05
N VAL A 28 14.94 -40.97 -8.89
CA VAL A 28 14.92 -39.84 -7.94
C VAL A 28 15.54 -38.59 -8.53
N ALA A 29 16.69 -38.71 -9.20
CA ALA A 29 17.36 -37.56 -9.85
C ALA A 29 16.46 -36.93 -10.94
N PHE A 30 15.81 -37.75 -11.76
CA PHE A 30 14.87 -37.26 -12.78
C PHE A 30 13.65 -36.58 -12.17
N ASN A 31 13.07 -37.17 -11.12
CA ASN A 31 11.94 -36.54 -10.42
C ASN A 31 12.32 -35.19 -9.83
N ASN A 32 13.46 -35.11 -9.13
CA ASN A 32 13.96 -33.86 -8.56
C ASN A 32 14.26 -32.82 -9.62
N TRP A 33 14.83 -33.22 -10.78
CA TRP A 33 15.05 -32.30 -11.89
C TRP A 33 13.74 -31.73 -12.45
N ASN A 34 12.72 -32.57 -12.63
CA ASN A 34 11.41 -32.17 -13.12
C ASN A 34 10.70 -31.24 -12.14
N GLU A 35 10.74 -31.54 -10.83
CA GLU A 35 10.20 -30.65 -9.78
C GLU A 35 10.91 -29.30 -9.75
N ASN A 36 12.24 -29.29 -9.81
CA ASN A 36 13.02 -28.05 -9.86
C ASN A 36 12.68 -27.21 -11.08
N ARG A 37 12.48 -27.84 -12.24
CA ARG A 37 12.05 -27.13 -13.45
C ARG A 37 10.65 -26.50 -13.30
N LYS A 38 9.70 -27.23 -12.69
CA LYS A 38 8.36 -26.70 -12.41
C LYS A 38 8.42 -25.53 -11.43
N ASN A 39 9.17 -25.71 -10.35
CA ASN A 39 9.33 -24.69 -9.30
C ASN A 39 10.00 -23.42 -9.84
N ASN A 40 11.02 -23.56 -10.69
CA ASN A 40 11.66 -22.41 -11.32
C ASN A 40 10.71 -21.64 -12.25
N LYS A 41 9.88 -22.34 -13.04
CA LYS A 41 8.88 -21.71 -13.89
C LYS A 41 7.81 -20.99 -13.05
N LEU A 42 7.37 -21.60 -11.98
CA LEU A 42 6.39 -21.02 -11.06
C LEU A 42 6.95 -19.77 -10.37
N ARG A 43 8.19 -19.84 -9.88
CA ARG A 43 8.90 -18.70 -9.28
C ARG A 43 9.04 -17.54 -10.25
N ALA A 44 9.44 -17.80 -11.51
CA ALA A 44 9.54 -16.77 -12.54
C ALA A 44 8.20 -16.06 -12.77
N GLY A 45 7.09 -16.81 -12.82
CA GLY A 45 5.75 -16.23 -12.93
C GLY A 45 5.34 -15.37 -11.72
N TYR A 46 5.75 -15.75 -10.51
CA TYR A 46 5.56 -14.91 -9.32
C TYR A 46 6.37 -13.63 -9.40
N TYR A 47 7.63 -13.70 -9.81
CA TYR A 47 8.48 -12.51 -9.94
C TYR A 47 7.92 -11.51 -10.96
N GLU A 48 7.44 -11.99 -12.10
CA GLU A 48 6.79 -11.14 -13.11
C GLU A 48 5.58 -10.40 -12.55
N ARG A 49 4.69 -11.11 -11.83
CA ARG A 49 3.50 -10.51 -11.20
C ARG A 49 3.86 -9.54 -10.09
N LEU A 50 4.80 -9.89 -9.22
CA LEU A 50 5.28 -9.00 -8.16
C LEU A 50 5.85 -7.71 -8.72
N VAL A 51 6.65 -7.78 -9.79
CA VAL A 51 7.18 -6.57 -10.44
C VAL A 51 6.06 -5.70 -11.03
N ALA A 52 5.03 -6.31 -11.63
CA ALA A 52 3.88 -5.58 -12.15
C ALA A 52 3.08 -4.89 -11.05
N GLU A 53 2.81 -5.59 -9.93
CA GLU A 53 2.12 -5.03 -8.76
C GLU A 53 2.93 -3.88 -8.13
N LEU A 54 4.23 -4.06 -7.92
CA LEU A 54 5.11 -3.01 -7.37
C LEU A 54 5.16 -1.77 -8.26
N LYS A 55 5.16 -1.93 -9.59
CA LYS A 55 5.10 -0.80 -10.53
C LYS A 55 3.78 -0.05 -10.41
N GLN A 56 2.67 -0.77 -10.29
CA GLN A 56 1.36 -0.16 -10.11
C GLN A 56 1.28 0.58 -8.77
N ASP A 57 1.72 -0.06 -7.68
CA ASP A 57 1.75 0.56 -6.35
C ASP A 57 2.57 1.86 -6.33
N ARG A 58 3.71 1.89 -7.01
CA ARG A 58 4.53 3.11 -7.12
C ARG A 58 3.82 4.24 -7.88
N LEU A 59 3.05 3.92 -8.92
CA LEU A 59 2.22 4.91 -9.63
C LEU A 59 1.11 5.46 -8.71
N ASP A 60 0.45 4.58 -7.97
CA ASP A 60 -0.63 4.96 -7.07
C ASP A 60 -0.09 5.78 -5.88
N LEU A 61 1.04 5.38 -5.32
CA LEU A 61 1.76 6.13 -4.27
C LEU A 61 2.17 7.52 -4.75
N LYS A 62 2.67 7.63 -5.98
CA LYS A 62 2.99 8.95 -6.56
C LYS A 62 1.75 9.83 -6.67
N ASN A 63 0.66 9.31 -7.23
CA ASN A 63 -0.57 10.06 -7.44
C ASN A 63 -1.17 10.55 -6.10
N ILE A 64 -1.19 9.67 -5.10
CA ILE A 64 -1.73 10.00 -3.77
C ILE A 64 -0.82 10.96 -3.01
N THR A 65 0.50 10.83 -3.15
CA THR A 65 1.48 11.75 -2.58
C THR A 65 1.31 13.15 -3.19
N ASP A 66 1.20 13.26 -4.51
CA ASP A 66 0.96 14.52 -5.21
C ASP A 66 -0.37 15.16 -4.77
N TYR A 67 -1.40 14.36 -4.51
CA TYR A 67 -2.67 14.86 -3.95
C TYR A 67 -2.48 15.48 -2.56
N HIS A 68 -1.80 14.78 -1.65
CA HIS A 68 -1.57 15.27 -0.30
C HIS A 68 -0.61 16.46 -0.28
N GLN A 69 0.39 16.50 -1.18
CA GLN A 69 1.29 17.65 -1.30
C GLN A 69 0.52 18.92 -1.72
N ARG A 70 -0.30 18.84 -2.78
CA ARG A 70 -1.15 19.98 -3.18
C ARG A 70 -2.09 20.43 -2.05
N ARG A 71 -2.53 19.50 -1.22
CA ARG A 71 -3.35 19.79 -0.04
C ARG A 71 -2.56 20.57 1.02
N GLN A 72 -1.32 20.14 1.30
CA GLN A 72 -0.40 20.87 2.20
C GLN A 72 -0.17 22.29 1.71
N ASP A 73 0.18 22.43 0.43
CA ASP A 73 0.50 23.74 -0.16
C ASP A 73 -0.71 24.69 -0.09
N GLY A 74 -1.90 24.19 -0.41
CA GLY A 74 -3.14 24.96 -0.34
C GLY A 74 -3.47 25.43 1.08
N ILE A 75 -3.38 24.55 2.07
CA ILE A 75 -3.67 24.89 3.49
C ILE A 75 -2.59 25.82 4.03
N THR A 76 -1.33 25.56 3.74
CA THR A 76 -0.21 26.41 4.17
C THR A 76 -0.35 27.81 3.57
N GLY A 77 -0.62 27.92 2.28
CA GLY A 77 -0.84 29.18 1.61
C GLY A 77 -2.04 29.97 2.15
N PHE A 78 -3.09 29.25 2.59
CA PHE A 78 -4.23 29.91 3.25
C PHE A 78 -3.85 30.51 4.60
N PHE A 79 -3.13 29.79 5.44
CA PHE A 79 -2.66 30.34 6.72
C PHE A 79 -1.69 31.48 6.55
N GLN A 80 -0.74 31.36 5.61
CA GLN A 80 0.15 32.48 5.25
C GLN A 80 -0.62 33.71 4.81
N TYR A 81 -1.65 33.54 3.95
CA TYR A 81 -2.51 34.64 3.54
C TYR A 81 -3.21 35.33 4.71
N LEU A 82 -3.65 34.56 5.71
CA LEU A 82 -4.29 35.14 6.92
C LEU A 82 -3.30 35.88 7.78
N ASP A 83 -2.06 35.40 7.90
CA ASP A 83 -1.00 35.98 8.75
C ASP A 83 -0.38 37.24 8.12
N ASP A 84 -0.20 37.24 6.80
CA ASP A 84 0.44 38.32 6.06
C ASP A 84 -0.46 39.59 5.88
N GLN A 85 -1.76 39.46 6.13
CA GLN A 85 -2.72 40.51 5.93
C GLN A 85 -3.19 41.11 7.26
N ASN A 86 -2.97 42.40 7.48
CA ASN A 86 -3.56 43.08 8.62
C ASN A 86 -5.12 43.02 8.64
N ARG A 87 -5.71 42.93 7.45
CA ARG A 87 -7.17 42.71 7.25
C ARG A 87 -7.36 41.83 6.01
N PRO A 88 -7.44 40.51 6.16
CA PRO A 88 -7.69 39.65 5.03
C PRO A 88 -8.99 39.97 4.29
N ASN A 89 -8.97 39.88 2.96
CA ASN A 89 -10.18 40.06 2.16
C ASN A 89 -11.13 38.87 2.39
N LEU A 90 -12.28 39.14 2.98
CA LEU A 90 -13.26 38.12 3.39
C LEU A 90 -13.82 37.31 2.21
N ASP A 91 -13.95 37.93 1.02
CA ASP A 91 -14.41 37.18 -0.16
C ASP A 91 -13.35 36.17 -0.65
N SER A 92 -12.07 36.51 -0.48
CA SER A 92 -10.97 35.54 -0.75
C SER A 92 -10.96 34.41 0.24
N VAL A 93 -11.16 34.68 1.53
CA VAL A 93 -11.31 33.66 2.59
C VAL A 93 -12.49 32.75 2.27
N GLN A 94 -13.64 33.31 1.93
CA GLN A 94 -14.84 32.55 1.58
C GLN A 94 -14.64 31.66 0.35
N ARG A 95 -13.98 32.16 -0.70
CA ARG A 95 -13.64 31.36 -1.89
C ARG A 95 -12.73 30.20 -1.56
N PHE A 96 -11.76 30.39 -0.68
CA PHE A 96 -10.90 29.29 -0.22
C PHE A 96 -11.72 28.23 0.51
N ILE A 97 -12.54 28.62 1.47
CA ILE A 97 -13.40 27.71 2.24
C ILE A 97 -14.30 26.88 1.32
N GLN A 98 -14.94 27.51 0.33
CA GLN A 98 -15.83 26.84 -0.63
C GLN A 98 -15.12 25.86 -1.57
N ARG A 99 -13.84 26.09 -1.87
CA ARG A 99 -13.03 25.21 -2.73
C ARG A 99 -12.38 24.05 -1.98
N PHE A 100 -12.39 24.11 -0.67
CA PHE A 100 -11.77 23.08 0.12
C PHE A 100 -12.61 21.79 0.10
N SER A 101 -12.02 20.71 -0.40
CA SER A 101 -12.66 19.38 -0.39
C SER A 101 -12.40 18.67 0.93
N TYR A 102 -13.42 18.09 1.51
CA TYR A 102 -13.36 17.34 2.77
C TYR A 102 -13.00 15.87 2.60
N HIS A 103 -12.91 15.36 1.36
CA HIS A 103 -12.56 13.96 1.13
C HIS A 103 -11.12 13.66 1.51
N MET A 104 -10.94 12.52 2.15
CA MET A 104 -9.64 11.87 2.37
C MET A 104 -9.43 10.87 1.24
N ASN A 105 -8.36 11.05 0.47
CA ASN A 105 -7.89 10.00 -0.42
C ASN A 105 -6.85 9.17 0.32
N THR A 106 -6.95 7.86 0.18
CA THR A 106 -6.09 6.88 0.85
C THR A 106 -5.42 5.98 -0.18
N TYR A 107 -4.25 5.49 0.14
CA TYR A 107 -3.55 4.47 -0.64
C TYR A 107 -4.08 3.09 -0.27
N VAL A 108 -4.29 2.26 -1.28
CA VAL A 108 -4.66 0.85 -1.12
C VAL A 108 -3.59 0.00 -1.80
N PRO A 109 -2.78 -0.75 -1.04
CA PRO A 109 -1.72 -1.59 -1.60
C PRO A 109 -2.27 -2.76 -2.41
N ASN A 110 -1.53 -3.18 -3.43
CA ASN A 110 -1.81 -4.39 -4.18
C ASN A 110 -0.95 -5.54 -3.65
N GLU A 111 -1.56 -6.46 -2.89
CA GLU A 111 -0.88 -7.58 -2.26
C GLU A 111 -1.34 -8.96 -2.78
N SER A 112 -2.01 -9.01 -3.94
CA SER A 112 -2.65 -10.24 -4.42
C SER A 112 -1.66 -11.39 -4.64
N THR A 113 -0.49 -11.11 -5.21
CA THR A 113 0.56 -12.13 -5.40
C THR A 113 1.20 -12.56 -4.08
N TYR A 114 1.40 -11.62 -3.15
CA TYR A 114 1.92 -11.96 -1.82
C TYR A 114 0.95 -12.84 -1.03
N GLU A 115 -0.35 -12.52 -1.03
CA GLU A 115 -1.40 -13.31 -0.39
C GLU A 115 -1.48 -14.73 -0.99
N GLU A 116 -1.38 -14.86 -2.33
CA GLU A 116 -1.31 -16.15 -3.00
C GLU A 116 -0.08 -16.95 -2.57
N LEU A 117 1.11 -16.31 -2.53
CA LEU A 117 2.34 -16.95 -2.07
C LEU A 117 2.23 -17.50 -0.66
N ILE A 118 1.58 -16.76 0.24
CA ILE A 118 1.38 -17.21 1.64
C ILE A 118 0.35 -18.33 1.71
N SER A 119 -0.83 -18.14 1.10
CA SER A 119 -1.94 -19.11 1.18
C SER A 119 -1.61 -20.47 0.56
N THR A 120 -0.82 -20.48 -0.52
CA THR A 120 -0.37 -21.71 -1.18
C THR A 120 0.90 -22.32 -0.59
N GLY A 121 1.58 -21.63 0.31
CA GLY A 121 2.89 -22.01 0.85
C GLY A 121 4.03 -21.89 -0.18
N ASN A 122 3.78 -21.27 -1.34
CA ASN A 122 4.79 -21.06 -2.39
C ASN A 122 5.81 -19.96 -2.04
N ILE A 123 5.61 -19.25 -0.95
CA ILE A 123 6.58 -18.28 -0.43
C ILE A 123 7.98 -18.88 -0.21
N LYS A 124 8.06 -20.19 0.03
CA LYS A 124 9.31 -20.95 0.14
C LYS A 124 10.11 -21.04 -1.17
N LEU A 125 9.44 -20.85 -2.33
CA LEU A 125 10.08 -20.84 -3.65
C LEU A 125 10.81 -19.53 -3.93
N ILE A 126 10.42 -18.47 -3.22
CA ILE A 126 10.99 -17.13 -3.37
C ILE A 126 12.35 -17.08 -2.67
N ASP A 127 13.30 -16.42 -3.31
CA ASP A 127 14.63 -16.17 -2.72
C ASP A 127 14.51 -15.55 -1.33
N SER A 128 15.41 -15.94 -0.42
CA SER A 128 15.33 -15.54 0.98
C SER A 128 15.36 -14.03 1.19
N GLU A 129 16.19 -13.31 0.42
CA GLU A 129 16.29 -11.85 0.55
C GLU A 129 15.02 -11.15 0.03
N ILE A 130 14.51 -11.59 -1.14
CA ILE A 130 13.25 -11.08 -1.70
C ILE A 130 12.09 -11.38 -0.75
N ARG A 131 12.02 -12.60 -0.22
CA ARG A 131 10.97 -13.00 0.73
C ARG A 131 10.98 -12.14 1.98
N GLU A 132 12.15 -11.85 2.54
CA GLU A 132 12.27 -11.00 3.72
C GLU A 132 11.78 -9.57 3.43
N LYS A 133 12.18 -8.98 2.29
CA LYS A 133 11.72 -7.66 1.86
C LYS A 133 10.22 -7.63 1.59
N LEU A 134 9.63 -8.67 0.98
CA LEU A 134 8.19 -8.82 0.79
C LEU A 134 7.44 -8.81 2.13
N ILE A 135 7.88 -9.60 3.11
CA ILE A 135 7.27 -9.66 4.44
C ILE A 135 7.34 -8.28 5.13
N ARG A 136 8.47 -7.59 5.01
CA ARG A 136 8.64 -6.24 5.57
C ARG A 136 7.74 -5.22 4.87
N LEU A 137 7.56 -5.32 3.56
CA LEU A 137 6.67 -4.46 2.78
C LEU A 137 5.21 -4.68 3.20
N SER A 138 4.75 -5.92 3.29
CA SER A 138 3.39 -6.24 3.72
C SER A 138 3.09 -5.72 5.13
N ARG A 139 4.03 -5.84 6.07
CA ARG A 139 3.87 -5.21 7.40
C ARG A 139 3.77 -3.69 7.32
N MET A 140 4.52 -3.07 6.42
CA MET A 140 4.44 -1.62 6.21
C MET A 140 3.09 -1.22 5.60
N HIS A 141 2.55 -2.01 4.69
CA HIS A 141 1.21 -1.82 4.13
C HIS A 141 0.14 -1.89 5.23
N THR A 142 0.18 -2.90 6.09
CA THR A 142 -0.71 -3.00 7.27
C THR A 142 -0.63 -1.75 8.13
N TYR A 143 0.59 -1.31 8.47
CA TYR A 143 0.80 -0.08 9.24
C TYR A 143 0.22 1.16 8.56
N VAL A 144 0.37 1.28 7.23
CA VAL A 144 -0.20 2.39 6.46
C VAL A 144 -1.72 2.39 6.53
N ILE A 145 -2.36 1.23 6.31
CA ILE A 145 -3.82 1.09 6.35
C ILE A 145 -4.36 1.47 7.74
N GLU A 146 -3.75 0.95 8.82
CA GLU A 146 -4.14 1.27 10.19
C GLU A 146 -3.97 2.77 10.50
N THR A 147 -2.88 3.37 10.05
CA THR A 147 -2.61 4.80 10.23
C THR A 147 -3.63 5.65 9.46
N GLN A 148 -3.94 5.30 8.22
CA GLN A 148 -4.96 5.98 7.41
C GLN A 148 -6.33 5.92 8.09
N ASN A 149 -6.74 4.74 8.56
CA ASN A 149 -8.00 4.56 9.27
C ASN A 149 -8.07 5.39 10.56
N GLY A 150 -6.97 5.44 11.32
CA GLY A 150 -6.87 6.27 12.50
C GLY A 150 -6.98 7.77 12.21
N PHE A 151 -6.34 8.23 11.14
CA PHE A 151 -6.44 9.62 10.69
C PHE A 151 -7.82 9.96 10.13
N ASP A 152 -8.46 9.05 9.43
CA ASP A 152 -9.81 9.25 8.92
C ASP A 152 -10.81 9.40 10.07
N ALA A 153 -10.74 8.52 11.06
CA ALA A 153 -11.56 8.61 12.27
C ALA A 153 -11.33 9.93 13.04
N GLN A 154 -10.08 10.35 13.21
CA GLN A 154 -9.74 11.62 13.86
C GLN A 154 -10.30 12.82 13.07
N TYR A 155 -10.19 12.79 11.76
CA TYR A 155 -10.67 13.84 10.89
C TYR A 155 -12.21 13.93 10.91
N GLU A 156 -12.90 12.79 10.82
CA GLU A 156 -14.36 12.72 10.88
C GLU A 156 -14.91 13.22 12.22
N ASP A 157 -14.26 12.88 13.34
CA ASP A 157 -14.64 13.44 14.65
C ASP A 157 -14.61 14.98 14.64
N ARG A 158 -13.56 15.57 14.08
CA ARG A 158 -13.43 17.03 13.98
C ARG A 158 -14.42 17.62 12.97
N ARG A 159 -14.69 16.92 11.89
CA ARG A 159 -15.72 17.33 10.92
C ARG A 159 -17.12 17.34 11.55
N ASN A 160 -17.46 16.33 12.34
CA ASN A 160 -18.73 16.27 13.06
C ASN A 160 -18.88 17.44 14.05
N GLN A 161 -17.82 17.82 14.74
CA GLN A 161 -17.81 19.03 15.59
C GLN A 161 -18.04 20.32 14.78
N MET A 162 -17.66 20.34 13.50
CA MET A 162 -17.98 21.45 12.61
C MET A 162 -19.46 21.46 12.18
N ALA A 163 -20.11 20.32 12.02
CA ALA A 163 -21.52 20.23 11.65
C ALA A 163 -22.46 20.94 12.63
N GLU A 164 -22.04 21.10 13.90
CA GLU A 164 -22.77 21.89 14.89
C GLU A 164 -22.83 23.41 14.58
N VAL A 165 -21.92 23.91 13.78
CA VAL A 165 -21.78 25.36 13.47
C VAL A 165 -21.85 25.69 11.99
N ILE A 166 -21.77 24.70 11.10
CA ILE A 166 -21.89 24.84 9.66
C ILE A 166 -23.20 24.24 9.18
N ASP A 167 -23.98 24.99 8.45
CA ASP A 167 -25.07 24.43 7.65
C ASP A 167 -24.46 23.70 6.44
N GLU A 168 -24.25 22.38 6.53
CA GLU A 168 -23.68 21.56 5.48
C GLU A 168 -24.47 21.64 4.18
N ALA A 169 -25.81 21.75 4.25
CA ALA A 169 -26.66 21.85 3.06
C ALA A 169 -26.37 23.10 2.24
N SER A 170 -25.98 24.17 2.91
CA SER A 170 -25.55 25.41 2.25
C SER A 170 -24.09 25.36 1.84
N PHE A 171 -23.26 24.72 2.62
CA PHE A 171 -21.84 24.53 2.31
C PHE A 171 -21.67 23.75 0.99
N TYR A 172 -22.47 22.72 0.77
CA TYR A 172 -22.47 21.92 -0.46
C TYR A 172 -23.36 22.49 -1.58
N ASN A 173 -23.86 23.74 -1.45
CA ASN A 173 -24.77 24.35 -2.41
C ASN A 173 -26.05 23.55 -2.69
N ILE A 174 -26.48 22.70 -1.77
CA ILE A 174 -27.72 21.93 -1.87
C ILE A 174 -28.92 22.85 -1.71
N ARG A 175 -28.80 23.87 -0.86
CA ARG A 175 -29.80 24.94 -0.72
C ARG A 175 -29.48 26.12 -1.61
N LYS A 176 -30.43 26.50 -2.47
CA LYS A 176 -30.31 27.68 -3.33
C LYS A 176 -30.56 29.00 -2.60
N ASN A 177 -31.22 28.95 -1.43
CA ASN A 177 -31.56 30.12 -0.65
C ASN A 177 -30.76 30.13 0.66
N PRO A 178 -29.79 31.02 0.82
CA PRO A 178 -29.01 31.15 2.04
C PRO A 178 -29.83 31.87 3.13
N SER A 179 -30.88 31.25 3.60
CA SER A 179 -31.64 31.83 4.72
C SER A 179 -30.99 31.46 6.04
N MET A 180 -30.66 32.49 6.77
CA MET A 180 -30.41 32.51 8.20
C MET A 180 -29.09 31.87 8.71
N GLY A 181 -28.17 32.72 9.01
CA GLY A 181 -27.01 32.41 9.87
C GLY A 181 -25.80 31.78 9.19
N GLN A 182 -25.92 31.46 7.95
CA GLN A 182 -25.07 30.61 7.16
C GLN A 182 -23.61 31.04 6.99
N VAL A 183 -23.37 32.30 6.88
CA VAL A 183 -22.11 32.82 6.37
C VAL A 183 -21.42 33.72 7.39
N ARG A 184 -22.03 33.94 8.55
CA ARG A 184 -21.46 34.86 9.55
C ARG A 184 -20.11 34.37 10.06
N TRP A 185 -19.94 33.08 10.31
CA TRP A 185 -18.68 32.56 10.82
C TRP A 185 -17.54 32.66 9.78
N GLN A 186 -17.84 32.56 8.48
CA GLN A 186 -16.84 32.70 7.40
C GLN A 186 -16.39 34.16 7.20
N ARG A 187 -17.22 35.11 7.65
CA ARG A 187 -16.96 36.53 7.57
C ARG A 187 -16.49 37.15 8.89
N ASP A 188 -16.47 36.37 9.93
CA ASP A 188 -15.96 36.77 11.25
C ASP A 188 -14.81 35.85 11.64
N LEU A 189 -13.58 36.27 11.34
CA LEU A 189 -12.35 35.52 11.59
C LEU A 189 -12.09 35.26 13.10
N ASN A 190 -12.76 36.01 13.97
CA ASN A 190 -12.70 35.84 15.42
C ASN A 190 -13.81 34.90 15.96
N SER A 191 -14.72 34.47 15.10
CA SER A 191 -15.81 33.59 15.51
C SER A 191 -15.34 32.22 15.97
N GLY A 192 -16.13 31.60 16.84
CA GLY A 192 -15.90 30.19 17.24
C GLY A 192 -15.98 29.21 16.07
N GLY A 193 -16.82 29.52 15.06
CA GLY A 193 -16.93 28.73 13.83
C GLY A 193 -15.64 28.80 12.98
N PHE A 194 -15.09 29.98 12.79
CA PHE A 194 -13.85 30.15 12.03
C PHE A 194 -12.66 29.47 12.75
N ARG A 195 -12.60 29.55 14.07
CA ARG A 195 -11.58 28.86 14.87
C ARG A 195 -11.69 27.35 14.74
N ARG A 196 -12.91 26.78 14.80
CA ARG A 196 -13.10 25.33 14.58
C ARG A 196 -12.68 24.91 13.18
N TYR A 197 -13.03 25.69 12.17
CA TYR A 197 -12.59 25.45 10.80
C TYR A 197 -11.06 25.49 10.67
N SER A 198 -10.39 26.49 11.23
CA SER A 198 -8.93 26.60 11.23
C SER A 198 -8.27 25.40 11.93
N ASN A 199 -8.83 24.93 13.04
CA ASN A 199 -8.36 23.73 13.72
C ASN A 199 -8.53 22.47 12.84
N LEU A 200 -9.63 22.35 12.11
CA LEU A 200 -9.86 21.25 11.17
C LEU A 200 -8.80 21.27 10.05
N LEU A 201 -8.49 22.45 9.50
CA LEU A 201 -7.44 22.62 8.49
C LEU A 201 -6.04 22.26 9.06
N ALA A 202 -5.75 22.69 10.29
CA ALA A 202 -4.47 22.39 10.93
C ALA A 202 -4.25 20.88 11.12
N ILE A 203 -5.28 20.16 11.56
CA ILE A 203 -5.23 18.69 11.66
C ILE A 203 -5.06 18.08 10.27
N ARG A 204 -5.81 18.56 9.28
CA ARG A 204 -5.71 18.09 7.90
C ARG A 204 -4.32 18.29 7.31
N LEU A 205 -3.69 19.44 7.61
CA LEU A 205 -2.31 19.72 7.22
C LEU A 205 -1.33 18.73 7.86
N GLN A 206 -1.48 18.45 9.15
CA GLN A 206 -0.62 17.52 9.86
C GLN A 206 -0.77 16.09 9.32
N ILE A 207 -1.99 15.64 9.08
CA ILE A 207 -2.28 14.35 8.45
C ILE A 207 -1.61 14.27 7.07
N ALA A 208 -1.79 15.28 6.22
CA ALA A 208 -1.21 15.28 4.88
C ALA A 208 0.33 15.21 4.93
N LYS A 209 0.99 15.95 5.84
CA LYS A 209 2.45 15.88 6.04
C LYS A 209 2.91 14.48 6.43
N THR A 210 2.21 13.86 7.37
CA THR A 210 2.54 12.51 7.84
C THR A 210 2.36 11.47 6.73
N LEU A 211 1.24 11.54 5.99
CA LEU A 211 0.97 10.61 4.89
C LEU A 211 1.98 10.74 3.75
N VAL A 212 2.38 11.95 3.36
CA VAL A 212 3.45 12.16 2.35
C VAL A 212 4.74 11.47 2.78
N SER A 213 5.13 11.61 4.04
CA SER A 213 6.34 10.95 4.57
C SER A 213 6.23 9.43 4.56
N ILE A 214 5.09 8.90 4.99
CA ILE A 214 4.84 7.44 5.04
C ILE A 214 4.83 6.87 3.63
N TYR A 215 4.10 7.47 2.68
CA TYR A 215 4.02 7.01 1.30
C TYR A 215 5.37 7.05 0.59
N GLY A 216 6.18 8.07 0.82
CA GLY A 216 7.55 8.11 0.33
C GLY A 216 8.42 6.96 0.86
N SER A 217 8.19 6.55 2.10
CA SER A 217 8.89 5.40 2.69
C SER A 217 8.43 4.06 2.10
N VAL A 218 7.15 3.94 1.74
CA VAL A 218 6.61 2.76 1.03
C VAL A 218 7.15 2.70 -0.39
N ASP A 219 7.07 3.81 -1.15
CA ASP A 219 7.57 3.87 -2.53
C ASP A 219 9.03 3.44 -2.62
N LYS A 220 9.87 3.92 -1.72
CA LYS A 220 11.29 3.52 -1.66
C LYS A 220 11.45 2.01 -1.46
N ARG A 221 10.65 1.39 -0.58
CA ARG A 221 10.69 -0.06 -0.35
C ARG A 221 10.20 -0.85 -1.56
N CYS A 222 9.15 -0.37 -2.24
CA CYS A 222 8.68 -0.94 -3.51
C CYS A 222 9.77 -0.87 -4.58
N GLU A 223 10.48 0.25 -4.72
CA GLU A 223 11.58 0.44 -5.65
C GLU A 223 12.75 -0.51 -5.38
N GLU A 224 13.19 -0.59 -4.12
CA GLU A 224 14.27 -1.50 -3.72
C GLU A 224 13.92 -2.96 -4.01
N LEU A 225 12.70 -3.37 -3.69
CA LEU A 225 12.23 -4.75 -3.93
C LEU A 225 12.09 -5.03 -5.42
N GLN A 226 11.50 -4.12 -6.19
CA GLN A 226 11.40 -4.23 -7.64
C GLN A 226 12.78 -4.40 -8.29
N THR A 227 13.74 -3.55 -7.92
CA THR A 227 15.11 -3.60 -8.46
C THR A 227 15.78 -4.93 -8.13
N LEU A 228 15.59 -5.44 -6.92
CA LEU A 228 16.15 -6.73 -6.51
C LEU A 228 15.56 -7.90 -7.31
N ILE A 229 14.25 -7.93 -7.53
CA ILE A 229 13.60 -8.97 -8.33
C ILE A 229 14.07 -8.90 -9.79
N GLU A 230 14.10 -7.70 -10.38
CA GLU A 230 14.54 -7.50 -11.78
C GLU A 230 16.02 -7.89 -12.00
N ALA A 231 16.86 -7.77 -10.98
CA ALA A 231 18.26 -8.22 -11.05
C ALA A 231 18.40 -9.75 -11.07
N GLN A 232 17.48 -10.48 -10.44
CA GLN A 232 17.50 -11.96 -10.39
C GLN A 232 16.81 -12.62 -11.59
N THR A 233 16.08 -11.84 -12.39
CA THR A 233 15.35 -12.36 -13.57
C THR A 233 16.08 -12.14 -14.89
N LYS A 234 17.21 -11.45 -14.87
CA LYS A 234 18.15 -11.29 -16.00
C LYS A 234 19.13 -12.45 -16.07
#